data_02146cfeb775961adb18afaf69b0624b
#
_entry.id   02146cfeb775961adb18afaf69b0624b
#
_cell.length_a   1.000
_cell.length_b   1.000
_cell.length_c   1.000
_cell.angle_alpha   90.00
_cell.angle_beta   90.00
_cell.angle_gamma   90.00
#
_symmetry.space_group_name_H-M   'P 1'
#
loop_
_entity.id
_entity.type
_entity.pdbx_description
1 polymer ?
#
loop_
_entity_poly.entity_id
_entity_poly.type
_entity_poly.pdbx_seq_one_letter_code
_entity_poly.pdbx_strand_id
1 'polypeptide(L)'
;MKYFKKLIVFHFLIVFAFAEFEKDLQLKLILAEPGDTIKLDAGFFPILGTLSMEGKQNIVIKGSGTSSTILDFSNQVEGAQGLSITNCNNITLEDFTVEEAKGDGIKCQYVNGITFRRIKTQWLGGPSSLNGAYGLYPVQCENIMIEHCIAIGASDAGIYVGQSNNIIIRNCEVFQNVAGIEIENSI
;
A
#
# COMPACT_ATOMS: atom_id res chain seq x y z
N MET A 1 -32.86 -25.05 10.50
CA MET A 1 -33.22 -23.62 10.56
C MET A 1 -32.45 -22.80 11.61
N LYS A 2 -32.17 -23.32 12.81
CA LYS A 2 -31.37 -22.59 13.83
C LYS A 2 -29.91 -22.32 13.49
N TYR A 3 -29.25 -23.22 12.76
CA TYR A 3 -27.84 -23.07 12.36
C TYR A 3 -27.66 -22.06 11.20
N PHE A 4 -28.64 -21.97 10.31
CA PHE A 4 -28.61 -21.02 9.19
C PHE A 4 -28.70 -19.55 9.67
N LYS A 5 -29.52 -19.28 10.69
CA LYS A 5 -29.61 -17.94 11.29
C LYS A 5 -28.32 -17.52 12.01
N LYS A 6 -27.62 -18.45 12.69
CA LYS A 6 -26.34 -18.17 13.35
C LYS A 6 -25.23 -17.85 12.33
N LEU A 7 -25.20 -18.53 11.18
CA LEU A 7 -24.21 -18.30 10.11
C LEU A 7 -24.41 -16.93 9.47
N ILE A 8 -25.64 -16.51 9.20
CA ILE A 8 -25.96 -15.20 8.63
C ILE A 8 -25.56 -14.06 9.57
N VAL A 9 -25.85 -14.18 10.86
CA VAL A 9 -25.49 -13.16 11.86
C VAL A 9 -23.97 -13.04 12.00
N PHE A 10 -23.24 -14.14 11.95
CA PHE A 10 -21.77 -14.14 12.04
C PHE A 10 -21.13 -13.49 10.80
N HIS A 11 -21.62 -13.78 9.58
CA HIS A 11 -21.18 -13.10 8.35
C HIS A 11 -21.43 -11.59 8.39
N PHE A 12 -22.60 -11.18 8.86
CA PHE A 12 -22.96 -9.76 8.96
C PHE A 12 -22.05 -8.99 9.92
N LEU A 13 -21.68 -9.60 11.05
CA LEU A 13 -20.75 -9.00 12.03
C LEU A 13 -19.33 -8.85 11.49
N ILE A 14 -18.84 -9.81 10.72
CA ILE A 14 -17.51 -9.74 10.10
C ILE A 14 -17.43 -8.62 9.04
N VAL A 15 -18.41 -8.52 8.16
CA VAL A 15 -18.48 -7.47 7.14
C VAL A 15 -18.55 -6.07 7.77
N PHE A 16 -19.29 -5.92 8.86
CA PHE A 16 -19.35 -4.67 9.62
C PHE A 16 -17.99 -4.28 10.23
N ALA A 17 -17.28 -5.23 10.79
CA ALA A 17 -15.97 -4.99 11.41
C ALA A 17 -14.92 -4.54 10.39
N PHE A 18 -14.94 -5.07 9.17
CA PHE A 18 -14.00 -4.67 8.10
C PHE A 18 -14.31 -3.29 7.53
N ALA A 19 -15.58 -2.96 7.29
CA ALA A 19 -15.98 -1.63 6.86
C ALA A 19 -15.66 -0.56 7.91
N GLU A 20 -15.71 -0.91 9.20
CA GLU A 20 -15.32 -0.03 10.29
C GLU A 20 -13.79 0.19 10.32
N PHE A 21 -12.99 -0.86 10.09
CA PHE A 21 -11.54 -0.75 10.01
C PHE A 21 -11.08 0.17 8.87
N GLU A 22 -11.58 -0.03 7.65
CA GLU A 22 -11.24 0.80 6.50
C GLU A 22 -11.57 2.28 6.76
N LYS A 23 -12.76 2.55 7.26
CA LYS A 23 -13.20 3.91 7.61
C LYS A 23 -12.36 4.54 8.72
N ASP A 24 -12.03 3.79 9.76
CA ASP A 24 -11.19 4.25 10.88
C ASP A 24 -9.76 4.54 10.38
N LEU A 25 -9.19 3.67 9.56
CA LEU A 25 -7.88 3.88 8.98
C LEU A 25 -7.86 5.10 8.06
N GLN A 26 -8.85 5.24 7.16
CA GLN A 26 -8.96 6.41 6.29
C GLN A 26 -9.11 7.71 7.10
N LEU A 27 -9.86 7.68 8.19
CA LEU A 27 -10.00 8.82 9.09
C LEU A 27 -8.68 9.17 9.77
N LYS A 28 -7.92 8.19 10.25
CA LYS A 28 -6.58 8.39 10.82
C LYS A 28 -5.61 9.01 9.80
N LEU A 29 -5.65 8.57 8.54
CA LEU A 29 -4.83 9.15 7.47
C LEU A 29 -5.18 10.62 7.19
N ILE A 30 -6.48 10.98 7.23
CA ILE A 30 -6.96 12.34 7.03
C ILE A 30 -6.62 13.25 8.22
N LEU A 31 -6.77 12.76 9.43
CA LEU A 31 -6.62 13.56 10.65
C LEU A 31 -5.19 13.55 11.22
N ALA A 32 -4.26 12.79 10.64
CA ALA A 32 -2.89 12.70 11.14
C ALA A 32 -2.24 14.07 11.29
N GLU A 33 -1.59 14.28 12.42
CA GLU A 33 -0.83 15.48 12.75
C GLU A 33 0.69 15.21 12.66
N PRO A 34 1.50 16.23 12.43
CA PRO A 34 2.95 16.07 12.30
C PRO A 34 3.58 15.37 13.51
N GLY A 35 4.26 14.26 13.26
CA GLY A 35 4.89 13.40 14.26
C GLY A 35 4.10 12.16 14.64
N ASP A 36 2.90 11.99 14.10
CA ASP A 36 2.07 10.83 14.39
C ASP A 36 2.64 9.53 13.83
N THR A 37 2.39 8.46 14.56
CA THR A 37 2.57 7.09 14.11
C THR A 37 1.21 6.39 14.04
N ILE A 38 0.74 6.13 12.82
CA ILE A 38 -0.47 5.35 12.55
C ILE A 38 -0.09 3.88 12.62
N LYS A 39 -0.45 3.22 13.71
CA LYS A 39 -0.19 1.79 13.91
C LYS A 39 -1.31 0.95 13.30
N LEU A 40 -0.90 -0.06 12.53
CA LEU A 40 -1.77 -1.09 11.99
C LEU A 40 -1.54 -2.38 12.77
N ASP A 41 -2.59 -2.91 13.34
CA ASP A 41 -2.54 -4.17 14.07
C ASP A 41 -2.22 -5.35 13.15
N ALA A 42 -1.84 -6.47 13.74
CA ALA A 42 -1.75 -7.72 13.00
C ALA A 42 -3.16 -8.19 12.59
N GLY A 43 -3.32 -8.53 11.32
CA GLY A 43 -4.60 -8.96 10.76
C GLY A 43 -4.61 -8.95 9.24
N PHE A 44 -5.68 -9.52 8.69
CA PHE A 44 -6.04 -9.47 7.29
C PHE A 44 -7.23 -8.52 7.14
N PHE A 45 -7.05 -7.42 6.42
CA PHE A 45 -8.00 -6.33 6.34
C PHE A 45 -8.48 -6.11 4.91
N PRO A 46 -9.66 -6.60 4.53
CA PRO A 46 -10.28 -6.30 3.25
C PRO A 46 -10.60 -4.81 3.14
N ILE A 47 -10.17 -4.19 2.05
CA ILE A 47 -10.34 -2.76 1.75
C ILE A 47 -11.10 -2.63 0.43
N LEU A 48 -12.11 -1.79 0.40
CA LEU A 48 -12.99 -1.61 -0.75
C LEU A 48 -12.67 -0.36 -1.58
N GLY A 49 -12.00 0.62 -0.99
CA GLY A 49 -11.61 1.86 -1.65
C GLY A 49 -10.10 2.10 -1.62
N THR A 50 -9.61 3.06 -2.39
CA THR A 50 -8.24 3.56 -2.23
C THR A 50 -8.09 4.24 -0.88
N LEU A 51 -7.13 3.80 -0.08
CA LEU A 51 -6.71 4.56 1.12
C LEU A 51 -5.84 5.75 0.68
N SER A 52 -6.13 6.94 1.18
CA SER A 52 -5.45 8.16 0.72
C SER A 52 -4.98 9.05 1.87
N MET A 53 -3.80 9.63 1.71
CA MET A 53 -3.23 10.65 2.58
C MET A 53 -2.69 11.81 1.75
N GLU A 54 -3.11 13.03 2.07
CA GLU A 54 -2.70 14.23 1.34
C GLU A 54 -2.28 15.36 2.28
N GLY A 55 -1.23 16.12 1.87
CA GLY A 55 -0.80 17.33 2.56
C GLY A 55 -0.22 17.11 3.95
N LYS A 56 0.25 15.90 4.27
CA LYS A 56 0.77 15.54 5.59
C LYS A 56 2.29 15.63 5.68
N GLN A 57 2.80 15.73 6.90
CA GLN A 57 4.24 15.79 7.14
C GLN A 57 4.65 15.03 8.41
N ASN A 58 5.85 14.41 8.36
CA ASN A 58 6.43 13.69 9.50
C ASN A 58 5.52 12.56 10.01
N ILE A 59 4.92 11.76 9.13
CA ILE A 59 4.02 10.67 9.52
C ILE A 59 4.70 9.32 9.30
N VAL A 60 4.49 8.41 10.24
CA VAL A 60 4.85 7.00 10.11
C VAL A 60 3.58 6.15 10.03
N ILE A 61 3.46 5.31 9.00
CA ILE A 61 2.44 4.26 8.92
C ILE A 61 3.15 2.94 9.14
N LYS A 62 2.81 2.24 10.23
CA LYS A 62 3.54 1.05 10.68
C LYS A 62 2.62 -0.12 10.94
N GLY A 63 2.89 -1.22 10.25
CA GLY A 63 2.29 -2.53 10.53
C GLY A 63 3.05 -3.34 11.57
N SER A 64 2.63 -4.57 11.75
CA SER A 64 3.21 -5.56 12.67
C SER A 64 4.14 -6.56 11.97
N GLY A 65 4.39 -6.35 10.67
CA GLY A 65 5.21 -7.21 9.79
C GLY A 65 4.49 -7.56 8.49
N THR A 66 5.25 -7.81 7.42
CA THR A 66 4.69 -8.13 6.09
C THR A 66 3.86 -9.41 6.04
N SER A 67 4.07 -10.35 6.96
CA SER A 67 3.24 -11.55 7.09
C SER A 67 2.12 -11.40 8.10
N SER A 68 2.10 -10.30 8.83
CA SER A 68 1.20 -10.10 9.97
C SER A 68 0.13 -9.04 9.70
N THR A 69 0.46 -7.96 9.00
CA THR A 69 -0.47 -6.91 8.63
C THR A 69 -0.65 -6.91 7.11
N ILE A 70 -1.85 -7.25 6.65
CA ILE A 70 -2.17 -7.37 5.23
C ILE A 70 -3.40 -6.50 4.91
N LEU A 71 -3.21 -5.51 4.05
CA LEU A 71 -4.27 -4.70 3.47
C LEU A 71 -4.63 -5.33 2.12
N ASP A 72 -5.77 -6.01 2.05
CA ASP A 72 -6.24 -6.74 0.87
C ASP A 72 -7.25 -5.92 0.07
N PHE A 73 -6.92 -5.64 -1.18
CA PHE A 73 -7.74 -4.90 -2.13
C PHE A 73 -8.43 -5.79 -3.17
N SER A 74 -8.47 -7.11 -2.97
CA SER A 74 -9.07 -8.06 -3.93
C SER A 74 -10.53 -7.75 -4.28
N ASN A 75 -11.26 -7.12 -3.36
CA ASN A 75 -12.64 -6.69 -3.54
C ASN A 75 -12.78 -5.17 -3.73
N GLN A 76 -11.71 -4.47 -4.10
CA GLN A 76 -11.74 -3.03 -4.30
C GLN A 76 -12.78 -2.63 -5.35
N VAL A 77 -13.66 -1.69 -5.03
CA VAL A 77 -14.73 -1.19 -5.90
C VAL A 77 -14.54 0.28 -6.28
N GLU A 78 -13.79 1.03 -5.47
CA GLU A 78 -13.54 2.46 -5.67
C GLU A 78 -12.04 2.76 -5.77
N GLY A 79 -11.67 3.68 -6.65
CA GLY A 79 -10.28 4.06 -6.89
C GLY A 79 -9.51 3.00 -7.71
N ALA A 80 -8.23 3.21 -7.84
CA ALA A 80 -7.34 2.31 -8.58
C ALA A 80 -6.13 1.87 -7.73
N GLN A 81 -5.55 2.76 -6.94
CA GLN A 81 -4.41 2.44 -6.08
C GLN A 81 -4.88 1.73 -4.80
N GLY A 82 -4.02 0.91 -4.22
CA GLY A 82 -4.21 0.43 -2.86
C GLY A 82 -4.03 1.60 -1.87
N LEU A 83 -2.83 2.15 -1.77
CA LEU A 83 -2.52 3.32 -0.97
C LEU A 83 -2.01 4.46 -1.85
N SER A 84 -2.58 5.65 -1.70
CA SER A 84 -2.20 6.88 -2.41
C SER A 84 -1.72 7.95 -1.42
N ILE A 85 -0.49 8.46 -1.62
CA ILE A 85 0.12 9.50 -0.79
C ILE A 85 0.53 10.67 -1.67
N THR A 86 -0.04 11.84 -1.45
CA THR A 86 0.16 13.01 -2.31
C THR A 86 0.48 14.27 -1.54
N ASN A 87 1.36 15.11 -2.13
CA ASN A 87 1.69 16.43 -1.56
C ASN A 87 2.18 16.37 -0.10
N CYS A 88 2.97 15.37 0.25
CA CYS A 88 3.42 15.10 1.61
C CYS A 88 4.92 15.35 1.79
N ASN A 89 5.35 15.47 3.05
CA ASN A 89 6.77 15.60 3.40
C ASN A 89 7.15 14.63 4.52
N ASN A 90 8.29 13.95 4.38
CA ASN A 90 8.88 13.07 5.37
C ASN A 90 7.89 11.98 5.87
N ILE A 91 7.55 11.06 4.99
CA ILE A 91 6.62 9.96 5.26
C ILE A 91 7.39 8.65 5.32
N THR A 92 7.09 7.82 6.29
CA THR A 92 7.64 6.46 6.41
C THR A 92 6.50 5.43 6.39
N LEU A 93 6.63 4.45 5.52
CA LEU A 93 5.77 3.27 5.44
C LEU A 93 6.61 2.06 5.83
N GLU A 94 6.19 1.31 6.85
CA GLU A 94 6.96 0.15 7.29
C GLU A 94 6.13 -1.02 7.82
N ASP A 95 6.64 -2.24 7.57
CA ASP A 95 6.16 -3.49 8.19
C ASP A 95 4.73 -3.90 7.85
N PHE A 96 4.27 -3.76 6.61
CA PHE A 96 2.96 -4.26 6.17
C PHE A 96 2.95 -4.68 4.68
N THR A 97 1.89 -5.37 4.30
CA THR A 97 1.61 -5.80 2.93
C THR A 97 0.40 -5.05 2.35
N VAL A 98 0.51 -4.67 1.08
CA VAL A 98 -0.61 -4.26 0.22
C VAL A 98 -0.74 -5.31 -0.87
N GLU A 99 -1.91 -5.91 -1.01
CA GLU A 99 -2.13 -6.93 -2.04
C GLU A 99 -3.40 -6.72 -2.86
N GLU A 100 -3.38 -7.25 -4.10
CA GLU A 100 -4.53 -7.30 -5.01
C GLU A 100 -5.13 -5.93 -5.36
N ALA A 101 -4.36 -4.84 -5.32
CA ALA A 101 -4.84 -3.53 -5.76
C ALA A 101 -5.20 -3.57 -7.27
N LYS A 102 -6.31 -2.93 -7.67
CA LYS A 102 -6.75 -2.89 -9.08
C LYS A 102 -5.78 -2.16 -10.00
N GLY A 103 -5.11 -1.15 -9.50
CA GLY A 103 -4.06 -0.43 -10.18
C GLY A 103 -2.75 -0.56 -9.39
N ASP A 104 -2.07 0.56 -9.12
CA ASP A 104 -0.79 0.51 -8.40
C ASP A 104 -0.98 0.06 -6.95
N GLY A 105 -0.03 -0.71 -6.42
CA GLY A 105 -0.05 -1.11 -5.02
C GLY A 105 0.03 0.10 -4.09
N ILE A 106 1.16 0.81 -4.10
CA ILE A 106 1.36 2.06 -3.34
C ILE A 106 1.91 3.13 -4.27
N LYS A 107 1.12 4.18 -4.48
CA LYS A 107 1.52 5.35 -5.26
C LYS A 107 1.85 6.54 -4.36
N CYS A 108 3.02 7.13 -4.56
CA CYS A 108 3.41 8.39 -3.94
C CYS A 108 3.66 9.45 -5.01
N GLN A 109 3.04 10.61 -4.91
CA GLN A 109 3.22 11.69 -5.89
C GLN A 109 3.42 13.03 -5.19
N TYR A 110 4.42 13.81 -5.64
CA TYR A 110 4.80 15.09 -5.04
C TYR A 110 5.16 14.95 -3.55
N VAL A 111 5.93 13.91 -3.20
CA VAL A 111 6.38 13.69 -1.83
C VAL A 111 7.88 14.00 -1.73
N ASN A 112 8.26 14.83 -0.77
CA ASN A 112 9.65 15.06 -0.43
C ASN A 112 10.02 14.32 0.85
N GLY A 113 10.92 13.34 0.76
CA GLY A 113 11.23 12.41 1.84
C GLY A 113 10.18 11.30 1.98
N ILE A 114 10.34 10.23 1.19
CA ILE A 114 9.53 9.01 1.35
C ILE A 114 10.42 7.83 1.63
N THR A 115 10.10 7.10 2.70
CA THR A 115 10.79 5.85 3.05
C THR A 115 9.80 4.68 3.00
N PHE A 116 10.11 3.69 2.16
CA PHE A 116 9.49 2.36 2.20
C PHE A 116 10.47 1.41 2.86
N ARG A 117 10.08 0.82 3.97
CA ARG A 117 10.93 -0.11 4.72
C ARG A 117 10.17 -1.39 5.06
N ARG A 118 10.64 -2.53 4.58
CA ARG A 118 9.96 -3.81 4.79
C ARG A 118 8.48 -3.74 4.42
N ILE A 119 8.21 -3.18 3.24
CA ILE A 119 6.89 -3.17 2.61
C ILE A 119 6.85 -4.33 1.61
N LYS A 120 5.72 -4.99 1.53
CA LYS A 120 5.44 -5.96 0.47
C LYS A 120 4.24 -5.49 -0.36
N THR A 121 4.37 -5.55 -1.67
CA THR A 121 3.25 -5.42 -2.60
C THR A 121 3.13 -6.70 -3.42
N GLN A 122 1.92 -7.22 -3.62
CA GLN A 122 1.76 -8.47 -4.36
C GLN A 122 0.41 -8.63 -5.03
N TRP A 123 0.42 -9.44 -6.11
CA TRP A 123 -0.75 -10.03 -6.76
C TRP A 123 -0.61 -11.55 -6.71
N LEU A 124 -1.53 -12.24 -6.01
CA LEU A 124 -1.42 -13.66 -5.64
C LEU A 124 -1.64 -14.61 -6.81
N GLY A 125 -2.36 -14.17 -7.84
CA GLY A 125 -2.63 -14.96 -9.05
C GLY A 125 -1.41 -15.21 -9.94
N GLY A 126 -0.24 -14.63 -9.61
CA GLY A 126 0.95 -14.63 -10.46
C GLY A 126 0.88 -13.59 -11.58
N PRO A 127 1.82 -13.64 -12.54
CA PRO A 127 1.89 -12.66 -13.63
C PRO A 127 0.60 -12.61 -14.46
N SER A 128 0.01 -11.42 -14.55
CA SER A 128 -1.19 -11.19 -15.35
C SER A 128 -1.25 -9.75 -15.83
N SER A 129 -1.67 -9.53 -17.08
CA SER A 129 -1.93 -8.18 -17.60
C SER A 129 -3.15 -7.49 -16.95
N LEU A 130 -3.90 -8.22 -16.12
CA LEU A 130 -5.02 -7.69 -15.36
C LEU A 130 -4.59 -7.16 -13.97
N ASN A 131 -3.38 -7.46 -13.54
CA ASN A 131 -2.82 -6.93 -12.29
C ASN A 131 -2.55 -5.44 -12.43
N GLY A 132 -2.41 -4.73 -11.32
CA GLY A 132 -1.99 -3.34 -11.33
C GLY A 132 -0.58 -3.17 -11.91
N ALA A 133 -0.29 -1.97 -12.43
CA ALA A 133 0.92 -1.73 -13.19
C ALA A 133 2.17 -1.76 -12.29
N TYR A 134 2.15 -1.09 -11.15
CA TYR A 134 3.32 -0.89 -10.32
C TYR A 134 3.08 -1.34 -8.87
N GLY A 135 4.06 -2.04 -8.31
CA GLY A 135 4.01 -2.41 -6.89
C GLY A 135 4.26 -1.18 -6.00
N LEU A 136 5.47 -0.65 -6.00
CA LEU A 136 5.85 0.61 -5.35
C LEU A 136 6.08 1.67 -6.43
N TYR A 137 5.33 2.77 -6.36
CA TYR A 137 5.31 3.79 -7.40
C TYR A 137 5.51 5.22 -6.84
N PRO A 138 6.72 5.62 -6.45
CA PRO A 138 7.04 7.03 -6.28
C PRO A 138 7.24 7.73 -7.64
N VAL A 139 6.51 8.82 -7.86
CA VAL A 139 6.59 9.66 -9.06
C VAL A 139 6.60 11.13 -8.67
N GLN A 140 7.47 11.92 -9.32
CA GLN A 140 7.64 13.35 -9.00
C GLN A 140 7.95 13.58 -7.51
N CYS A 141 8.78 12.69 -6.96
CA CYS A 141 9.20 12.69 -5.57
C CYS A 141 10.67 13.05 -5.41
N GLU A 142 11.06 13.44 -4.20
CA GLU A 142 12.45 13.72 -3.84
C GLU A 142 12.83 12.96 -2.57
N ASN A 143 14.13 12.65 -2.42
CA ASN A 143 14.66 11.98 -1.22
C ASN A 143 13.94 10.65 -0.93
N ILE A 144 14.06 9.71 -1.86
CA ILE A 144 13.37 8.42 -1.84
C ILE A 144 14.30 7.35 -1.27
N MET A 145 13.83 6.62 -0.25
CA MET A 145 14.47 5.42 0.29
C MET A 145 13.53 4.22 0.15
N ILE A 146 13.95 3.17 -0.57
CA ILE A 146 13.23 1.90 -0.67
C ILE A 146 14.17 0.81 -0.21
N GLU A 147 13.89 0.20 0.95
CA GLU A 147 14.79 -0.79 1.53
C GLU A 147 14.06 -2.01 2.11
N HIS A 148 14.64 -3.18 1.88
CA HIS A 148 14.10 -4.46 2.36
C HIS A 148 12.64 -4.70 1.94
N CYS A 149 12.25 -4.20 0.77
CA CYS A 149 10.90 -4.33 0.22
C CYS A 149 10.80 -5.51 -0.75
N ILE A 150 9.57 -5.99 -0.92
CA ILE A 150 9.26 -7.09 -1.82
C ILE A 150 8.13 -6.65 -2.76
N ALA A 151 8.29 -6.84 -4.09
CA ALA A 151 7.22 -6.54 -5.05
C ALA A 151 7.02 -7.69 -6.04
N ILE A 152 5.79 -8.22 -6.09
CA ILE A 152 5.47 -9.46 -6.78
C ILE A 152 4.25 -9.29 -7.69
N GLY A 153 4.37 -9.72 -8.94
CA GLY A 153 3.23 -9.96 -9.82
C GLY A 153 2.66 -8.71 -10.49
N ALA A 154 3.32 -7.55 -10.44
CA ALA A 154 2.90 -6.35 -11.15
C ALA A 154 2.84 -6.60 -12.66
N SER A 155 1.84 -6.02 -13.35
CA SER A 155 1.69 -6.16 -14.80
C SER A 155 2.72 -5.36 -15.60
N ASP A 156 3.49 -4.51 -14.94
CA ASP A 156 4.61 -3.78 -15.49
C ASP A 156 5.81 -3.87 -14.52
N ALA A 157 6.13 -2.89 -13.71
CA ALA A 157 7.29 -2.93 -12.83
C ALA A 157 6.95 -3.21 -11.35
N GLY A 158 7.75 -4.05 -10.70
CA GLY A 158 7.63 -4.27 -9.25
C GLY A 158 7.90 -2.99 -8.47
N ILE A 159 8.97 -2.26 -8.81
CA ILE A 159 9.28 -0.93 -8.30
C ILE A 159 9.50 -0.01 -9.49
N TYR A 160 8.70 1.04 -9.59
CA TYR A 160 8.86 2.08 -10.60
C TYR A 160 9.09 3.44 -9.94
N VAL A 161 10.17 4.12 -10.32
CA VAL A 161 10.47 5.48 -9.86
C VAL A 161 10.52 6.41 -11.07
N GLY A 162 9.57 7.34 -11.15
CA GLY A 162 9.47 8.26 -12.28
C GLY A 162 9.66 9.72 -11.91
N GLN A 163 10.39 10.49 -12.76
CA GLN A 163 10.53 11.95 -12.64
C GLN A 163 10.95 12.43 -11.24
N SER A 164 11.86 11.70 -10.60
CA SER A 164 12.20 11.85 -9.19
C SER A 164 13.70 12.09 -8.98
N ASN A 165 14.08 12.58 -7.80
CA ASN A 165 15.46 12.93 -7.47
C ASN A 165 15.91 12.32 -6.16
N ASN A 166 17.22 12.05 -6.02
CA ASN A 166 17.86 11.49 -4.84
C ASN A 166 17.23 10.18 -4.39
N ILE A 167 17.53 9.10 -5.11
CA ILE A 167 16.87 7.81 -4.99
C ILE A 167 17.86 6.77 -4.46
N ILE A 168 17.48 6.05 -3.42
CA ILE A 168 18.22 4.89 -2.91
C ILE A 168 17.27 3.70 -2.87
N ILE A 169 17.59 2.65 -3.63
CA ILE A 169 16.89 1.37 -3.58
C ILE A 169 17.92 0.32 -3.20
N ARG A 170 17.66 -0.43 -2.11
CA ARG A 170 18.60 -1.44 -1.63
C ARG A 170 17.92 -2.62 -0.94
N ASN A 171 18.53 -3.79 -1.06
CA ASN A 171 18.09 -5.03 -0.40
C ASN A 171 16.60 -5.35 -0.67
N CYS A 172 16.14 -5.10 -1.90
CA CYS A 172 14.77 -5.36 -2.32
C CYS A 172 14.72 -6.64 -3.17
N GLU A 173 13.61 -7.36 -3.10
CA GLU A 173 13.32 -8.53 -3.91
C GLU A 173 12.14 -8.23 -4.84
N VAL A 174 12.32 -8.41 -6.15
CA VAL A 174 11.29 -8.14 -7.15
C VAL A 174 11.22 -9.32 -8.11
N PHE A 175 10.07 -9.96 -8.22
CA PHE A 175 9.91 -11.13 -9.08
C PHE A 175 8.48 -11.31 -9.59
N GLN A 176 8.35 -12.06 -10.70
CA GLN A 176 7.07 -12.26 -11.37
C GLN A 176 6.41 -10.97 -11.87
N ASN A 177 7.18 -9.90 -12.06
CA ASN A 177 6.75 -8.67 -12.73
C ASN A 177 7.25 -8.70 -14.18
N VAL A 178 6.75 -7.83 -15.05
CA VAL A 178 7.29 -7.67 -16.42
C VAL A 178 8.68 -7.04 -16.34
N ALA A 179 8.82 -5.96 -15.59
CA ALA A 179 10.11 -5.38 -15.22
C ALA A 179 10.32 -5.48 -13.69
N GLY A 180 11.56 -5.67 -13.27
CA GLY A 180 11.88 -5.72 -11.84
C GLY A 180 11.83 -4.34 -11.21
N ILE A 181 12.85 -3.53 -11.52
CA ILE A 181 13.00 -2.15 -11.04
C ILE A 181 13.22 -1.25 -12.26
N GLU A 182 12.40 -0.23 -12.39
CA GLU A 182 12.53 0.80 -13.41
C GLU A 182 12.72 2.17 -12.77
N ILE A 183 13.65 2.96 -13.32
CA ILE A 183 13.91 4.33 -12.90
C ILE A 183 13.93 5.17 -14.18
N GLU A 184 12.91 6.02 -14.35
CA GLU A 184 12.74 6.82 -15.55
C GLU A 184 12.73 8.32 -15.28
N ASN A 185 13.44 9.08 -16.14
CA ASN A 185 13.52 10.54 -16.07
C ASN A 185 13.88 11.06 -14.67
N SER A 186 14.77 10.36 -13.99
CA SER A 186 15.12 10.56 -12.58
C SER A 186 16.62 10.73 -12.40
N ILE A 187 17.04 11.37 -11.31
CA ILE A 187 18.45 11.67 -11.00
C ILE A 187 18.83 11.18 -9.62
#